data_403e5b0982a87dcdf2ddf332f56462ae
#
_entry.id   403e5b0982a87dcdf2ddf332f56462ae
#
_cell.length_a   1.000
_cell.length_b   1.000
_cell.length_c   1.000
_cell.angle_alpha   90.00
_cell.angle_beta   90.00
_cell.angle_gamma   90.00
#
_symmetry.space_group_name_H-M   'P 1'
#
loop_
_entity.id
_entity.type
_entity.pdbx_description
1 polymer ?
#
loop_
_entity_poly.entity_id
_entity_poly.type
_entity_poly.pdbx_seq_one_letter_code
_entity_poly.pdbx_strand_id
1 'polypeptide(L)'
;MSDRADLLQGTLDLLILRTLRLGPAHGHAIAKAIEHGSDRVLAVEQGSLYPALHRLIKRGWITFDEGTSENNRRAKFYGLTAKGRKQLQIETNKWDRLAHAISRILRPAPQE
;
A
#
# COMPACT_ATOMS: atom_id res chain seq x y z
N MET A 1 -4.18 15.14 -19.12
CA MET A 1 -3.12 14.68 -18.24
C MET A 1 -3.71 14.35 -16.88
N SER A 2 -3.35 13.21 -16.32
CA SER A 2 -3.89 12.83 -15.02
C SER A 2 -3.14 13.56 -13.90
N ASP A 3 -3.87 14.06 -12.90
CA ASP A 3 -3.27 14.63 -11.70
C ASP A 3 -2.83 13.58 -10.70
N ARG A 4 -3.08 12.30 -11.02
CA ARG A 4 -2.72 11.20 -10.14
C ARG A 4 -1.24 10.90 -10.22
N ALA A 5 -0.62 10.72 -9.06
CA ALA A 5 0.77 10.37 -8.97
C ALA A 5 0.99 8.87 -9.22
N ASP A 6 2.04 8.54 -9.94
CA ASP A 6 2.47 7.16 -10.08
C ASP A 6 3.15 6.72 -8.78
N LEU A 7 2.86 5.48 -8.36
CA LEU A 7 3.41 4.94 -7.12
C LEU A 7 4.72 4.21 -7.38
N LEU A 8 5.75 4.60 -6.63
CA LEU A 8 7.00 3.86 -6.60
C LEU A 8 6.78 2.53 -5.91
N GLN A 9 7.57 1.52 -6.29
CA GLN A 9 7.40 0.16 -5.78
C GLN A 9 7.35 0.09 -4.26
N GLY A 10 8.29 0.71 -3.57
CA GLY A 10 8.32 0.67 -2.10
C GLY A 10 7.12 1.35 -1.45
N THR A 11 6.65 2.43 -2.06
CA THR A 11 5.47 3.15 -1.58
C THR A 11 4.21 2.30 -1.74
N LEU A 12 4.07 1.62 -2.87
CA LEU A 12 2.92 0.74 -3.09
C LEU A 12 2.90 -0.41 -2.08
N ASP A 13 4.05 -1.03 -1.82
CA ASP A 13 4.14 -2.11 -0.85
C ASP A 13 3.68 -1.64 0.55
N LEU A 14 4.12 -0.46 0.98
CA LEU A 14 3.69 0.14 2.25
C LEU A 14 2.17 0.33 2.30
N LEU A 15 1.58 0.85 1.23
CA LEU A 15 0.15 1.13 1.18
C LEU A 15 -0.69 -0.14 1.17
N ILE A 16 -0.21 -1.20 0.53
CA ILE A 16 -0.87 -2.49 0.57
C ILE A 16 -0.88 -3.04 2.00
N LEU A 17 0.28 -3.03 2.66
CA LEU A 17 0.37 -3.51 4.05
C LEU A 17 -0.58 -2.74 4.96
N ARG A 18 -0.63 -1.42 4.82
CA ARG A 18 -1.51 -0.57 5.63
C ARG A 18 -2.98 -0.87 5.38
N THR A 19 -3.35 -1.07 4.13
CA THR A 19 -4.73 -1.41 3.76
C THR A 19 -5.15 -2.73 4.41
N LEU A 20 -4.28 -3.73 4.37
CA LEU A 20 -4.58 -5.06 4.91
C LEU A 20 -4.59 -5.10 6.44
N ARG A 21 -4.08 -4.08 7.09
CA ARG A 21 -4.19 -3.99 8.55
C ARG A 21 -5.64 -3.90 9.01
N LEU A 22 -6.52 -3.37 8.16
CA LEU A 22 -7.95 -3.24 8.47
C LEU A 22 -8.71 -4.55 8.30
N GLY A 23 -8.12 -5.53 7.61
CA GLY A 23 -8.73 -6.82 7.38
C GLY A 23 -8.38 -7.36 6.00
N PRO A 24 -8.67 -8.64 5.75
CA PRO A 24 -8.39 -9.23 4.44
C PRO A 24 -9.17 -8.55 3.31
N ALA A 25 -8.57 -8.49 2.13
CA ALA A 25 -9.20 -7.87 0.97
C ALA A 25 -8.65 -8.49 -0.31
N HIS A 26 -9.49 -8.53 -1.36
CA HIS A 26 -9.03 -8.95 -2.68
C HIS A 26 -8.34 -7.78 -3.39
N GLY A 27 -7.62 -8.08 -4.48
CA GLY A 27 -6.79 -7.09 -5.15
C GLY A 27 -7.53 -5.82 -5.57
N HIS A 28 -8.71 -5.98 -6.16
CA HIS A 28 -9.50 -4.83 -6.59
C HIS A 28 -9.89 -3.93 -5.41
N ALA A 29 -10.27 -4.53 -4.29
CA ALA A 29 -10.63 -3.77 -3.09
C ALA A 29 -9.41 -3.04 -2.50
N ILE A 30 -8.23 -3.66 -2.55
CA ILE A 30 -6.99 -3.02 -2.11
C ILE A 30 -6.73 -1.76 -2.94
N ALA A 31 -6.79 -1.89 -4.27
CA ALA A 31 -6.55 -0.76 -5.17
C ALA A 31 -7.53 0.37 -4.92
N LYS A 32 -8.82 0.04 -4.76
CA LYS A 32 -9.86 1.05 -4.48
C LYS A 32 -9.64 1.73 -3.13
N ALA A 33 -9.25 0.98 -2.11
CA ALA A 33 -9.00 1.54 -0.79
C ALA A 33 -7.87 2.56 -0.83
N ILE A 34 -6.81 2.28 -1.57
CA ILE A 34 -5.69 3.21 -1.72
C ILE A 34 -6.14 4.47 -2.48
N GLU A 35 -6.89 4.31 -3.56
CA GLU A 35 -7.36 5.45 -4.34
C GLU A 35 -8.31 6.32 -3.52
N HIS A 36 -9.28 5.73 -2.86
CA HIS A 36 -10.25 6.47 -2.04
C HIS A 36 -9.58 7.08 -0.81
N GLY A 37 -8.69 6.34 -0.15
CA GLY A 37 -8.00 6.82 1.05
C GLY A 37 -7.07 7.98 0.78
N SER A 38 -6.59 8.13 -0.45
CA SER A 38 -5.73 9.23 -0.86
C SER A 38 -6.52 10.36 -1.55
N ASP A 39 -7.82 10.34 -1.46
CA ASP A 39 -8.71 11.29 -2.15
C ASP A 39 -8.42 11.33 -3.65
N ARG A 40 -8.18 10.15 -4.22
CA ARG A 40 -7.91 9.92 -5.64
C ARG A 40 -6.61 10.55 -6.17
N VAL A 41 -5.76 10.98 -5.27
CA VAL A 41 -4.44 11.49 -5.66
C VAL A 41 -3.56 10.34 -6.18
N LEU A 42 -3.66 9.16 -5.54
CA LEU A 42 -2.88 8.00 -5.92
C LEU A 42 -3.72 7.04 -6.76
N ALA A 43 -3.13 6.50 -7.81
CA ALA A 43 -3.75 5.49 -8.65
C ALA A 43 -2.93 4.21 -8.57
N VAL A 44 -3.63 3.07 -8.55
CA VAL A 44 -2.98 1.76 -8.49
C VAL A 44 -3.38 0.96 -9.71
N GLU A 45 -2.41 0.71 -10.58
CA GLU A 45 -2.64 -0.07 -11.79
C GLU A 45 -2.42 -1.56 -11.52
N GLN A 46 -3.19 -2.39 -12.21
CA GLN A 46 -3.08 -3.85 -12.07
C GLN A 46 -1.68 -4.35 -12.40
N GLY A 47 -1.03 -3.73 -13.38
CA GLY A 47 0.33 -4.08 -13.77
C GLY A 47 1.35 -3.89 -12.67
N SER A 48 1.06 -3.03 -11.69
CA SER A 48 1.93 -2.82 -10.52
C SER A 48 1.43 -3.58 -9.30
N LEU A 49 0.12 -3.70 -9.16
CA LEU A 49 -0.50 -4.30 -7.97
C LEU A 49 -0.15 -5.77 -7.80
N TYR A 50 -0.38 -6.59 -8.82
CA TYR A 50 -0.20 -8.03 -8.69
C TYR A 50 1.25 -8.45 -8.50
N PRO A 51 2.23 -7.86 -9.20
CA PRO A 51 3.63 -8.10 -8.86
C PRO A 51 3.98 -7.72 -7.42
N ALA A 52 3.40 -6.63 -6.92
CA ALA A 52 3.62 -6.22 -5.52
C ALA A 52 3.07 -7.25 -4.55
N LEU A 53 1.85 -7.75 -4.79
CA LEU A 53 1.26 -8.80 -3.95
C LEU A 53 2.13 -10.05 -3.93
N HIS A 54 2.66 -10.45 -5.09
CA HIS A 54 3.56 -11.60 -5.19
C HIS A 54 4.84 -11.39 -4.36
N ARG A 55 5.43 -10.20 -4.42
CA ARG A 55 6.62 -9.89 -3.63
C ARG A 55 6.34 -10.01 -2.13
N LEU A 56 5.22 -9.47 -1.71
CA LEU A 56 4.85 -9.46 -0.29
C LEU A 56 4.57 -10.87 0.23
N ILE A 57 3.95 -11.72 -0.59
CA ILE A 57 3.75 -13.12 -0.25
C ILE A 57 5.10 -13.83 -0.08
N LYS A 58 6.01 -13.64 -1.04
CA LYS A 58 7.34 -14.25 -0.98
C LYS A 58 8.11 -13.86 0.28
N ARG A 59 7.93 -12.63 0.73
CA ARG A 59 8.59 -12.14 1.94
C ARG A 59 7.90 -12.60 3.21
N GLY A 60 6.73 -13.24 3.09
CA GLY A 60 5.98 -13.70 4.25
C GLY A 60 5.26 -12.61 5.00
N TRP A 61 5.07 -11.43 4.39
CA TRP A 61 4.40 -10.30 5.03
C TRP A 61 2.89 -10.34 4.84
N ILE A 62 2.42 -11.01 3.78
CA ILE A 62 1.01 -11.26 3.55
C ILE A 62 0.81 -12.72 3.15
N THR A 63 -0.41 -13.19 3.32
CA THR A 63 -0.86 -14.49 2.87
C THR A 63 -2.14 -14.32 2.09
N PHE A 64 -2.69 -15.40 1.54
CA PHE A 64 -3.99 -15.31 0.88
C PHE A 64 -4.80 -16.57 1.07
N ASP A 65 -6.11 -16.40 1.02
CA ASP A 65 -7.08 -17.49 0.97
C ASP A 65 -7.98 -17.24 -0.23
N GLU A 66 -8.48 -18.33 -0.82
CA GLU A 66 -9.45 -18.20 -1.89
C GLU A 66 -10.84 -18.04 -1.28
N GLY A 67 -11.66 -17.21 -1.92
CA GLY A 67 -13.01 -16.94 -1.48
C GLY A 67 -13.86 -16.42 -2.61
N THR A 68 -15.04 -15.92 -2.27
CA THR A 68 -15.99 -15.39 -3.24
C THR A 68 -16.17 -13.89 -2.99
N SER A 69 -15.99 -13.09 -4.04
CA SER A 69 -16.17 -11.65 -3.94
C SER A 69 -17.66 -11.26 -3.95
N GLU A 70 -17.96 -9.98 -3.74
CA GLU A 70 -19.31 -9.45 -3.76
C GLU A 70 -20.05 -9.74 -5.07
N ASN A 71 -19.31 -9.85 -6.17
CA ASN A 71 -19.87 -10.14 -7.48
C ASN A 71 -19.98 -11.65 -7.74
N ASN A 72 -19.92 -12.46 -6.70
CA ASN A 72 -20.02 -13.90 -6.77
C ASN A 72 -18.93 -14.52 -7.65
N ARG A 73 -17.74 -13.91 -7.68
CA ARG A 73 -16.58 -14.40 -8.43
C ARG A 73 -15.53 -14.91 -7.47
N ARG A 74 -14.82 -15.95 -7.88
CA ARG A 74 -13.70 -16.45 -7.11
C ARG A 74 -12.60 -15.40 -7.08
N ALA A 75 -12.06 -15.15 -5.90
CA ALA A 75 -11.00 -14.16 -5.71
C ALA A 75 -10.07 -14.62 -4.61
N LYS A 76 -8.82 -14.14 -4.67
CA LYS A 76 -7.88 -14.32 -3.58
C LYS A 76 -8.06 -13.16 -2.60
N PHE A 77 -8.22 -13.50 -1.34
CA PHE A 77 -8.30 -12.50 -0.27
C PHE A 77 -6.97 -12.50 0.47
N TYR A 78 -6.28 -11.38 0.37
CA TYR A 78 -4.96 -11.22 0.97
C TYR A 78 -5.11 -10.74 2.39
N GLY A 79 -4.24 -11.23 3.27
CA GLY A 79 -4.27 -10.86 4.68
C GLY A 79 -2.87 -10.61 5.23
N LEU A 80 -2.79 -9.74 6.22
CA LEU A 80 -1.53 -9.37 6.84
C LEU A 80 -1.10 -10.46 7.83
N THR A 81 0.18 -10.88 7.75
CA THR A 81 0.74 -11.81 8.72
C THR A 81 1.30 -11.05 9.92
N ALA A 82 1.65 -11.77 11.00
CA ALA A 82 2.33 -11.16 12.14
C ALA A 82 3.65 -10.50 11.72
N LYS A 83 4.40 -11.15 10.83
CA LYS A 83 5.62 -10.59 10.27
C LYS A 83 5.33 -9.33 9.46
N GLY A 84 4.23 -9.33 8.71
CA GLY A 84 3.79 -8.17 7.94
C GLY A 84 3.39 -6.99 8.82
N ARG A 85 2.79 -7.25 9.98
CA ARG A 85 2.45 -6.17 10.93
C ARG A 85 3.70 -5.48 11.45
N LYS A 86 4.73 -6.24 11.76
CA LYS A 86 6.02 -5.67 12.19
C LYS A 86 6.65 -4.88 11.06
N GLN A 87 6.60 -5.42 9.84
CA GLN A 87 7.18 -4.75 8.68
C GLN A 87 6.44 -3.45 8.37
N LEU A 88 5.11 -3.44 8.53
CA LEU A 88 4.33 -2.23 8.34
C LEU A 88 4.82 -1.10 9.26
N GLN A 89 5.09 -1.41 10.52
CA GLN A 89 5.59 -0.41 11.46
C GLN A 89 6.96 0.13 11.03
N ILE A 90 7.86 -0.76 10.61
CA ILE A 90 9.18 -0.38 10.13
C ILE A 90 9.07 0.54 8.91
N GLU A 91 8.25 0.15 7.94
CA GLU A 91 8.11 0.92 6.70
C GLU A 91 7.42 2.26 6.95
N THR A 92 6.46 2.30 7.86
CA THR A 92 5.80 3.55 8.24
C THR A 92 6.80 4.52 8.86
N ASN A 93 7.65 4.03 9.76
CA ASN A 93 8.68 4.86 10.38
C ASN A 93 9.68 5.39 9.36
N LYS A 94 10.10 4.55 8.42
CA LYS A 94 10.99 4.98 7.34
C LYS A 94 10.36 6.08 6.49
N TRP A 95 9.10 5.91 6.15
CA TRP A 95 8.36 6.89 5.38
C TRP A 95 8.28 8.23 6.12
N ASP A 96 7.91 8.20 7.39
CA ASP A 96 7.80 9.42 8.20
C ASP A 96 9.12 10.18 8.25
N ARG A 97 10.23 9.48 8.43
CA ARG A 97 11.56 10.10 8.46
C ARG A 97 11.90 10.72 7.10
N LEU A 98 11.62 10.01 6.02
CA LEU A 98 11.87 10.51 4.67
C LEU A 98 11.01 11.72 4.38
N ALA A 99 9.72 11.68 4.69
CA ALA A 99 8.80 12.77 4.46
C ALA A 99 9.22 14.03 5.22
N HIS A 100 9.63 13.87 6.48
CA HIS A 100 10.13 14.99 7.28
C HIS A 100 11.40 15.59 6.70
N ALA A 101 12.33 14.73 6.28
CA ALA A 101 13.59 15.20 5.68
C ALA A 101 13.34 15.98 4.39
N ILE A 102 12.48 15.46 3.53
CA ILE A 102 12.13 16.13 2.26
C ILE A 102 11.44 17.45 2.55
N SER A 103 10.51 17.47 3.51
CA SER A 103 9.78 18.67 3.87
C SER A 103 10.72 19.79 4.35
N ARG A 104 11.77 19.45 5.10
CA ARG A 104 12.76 20.42 5.56
C ARG A 104 13.52 21.04 4.41
N ILE A 105 13.81 20.28 3.38
CA ILE A 105 14.50 20.79 2.19
C ILE A 105 13.58 21.71 1.38
N LEU A 106 12.31 21.30 1.22
CA LEU A 106 11.35 22.06 0.43
C LEU A 106 10.89 23.32 1.13
N ARG A 107 10.76 23.29 2.45
CA ARG A 107 10.26 24.39 3.26
C ARG A 107 11.16 24.59 4.48
N PRO A 108 12.38 25.10 4.25
CA PRO A 108 13.30 25.29 5.37
C PRO A 108 12.76 26.32 6.35
N ALA A 109 13.13 26.15 7.64
CA ALA A 109 12.74 27.09 8.67
C ALA A 109 13.32 28.47 8.34
N PRO A 110 12.60 29.57 8.68
CA PRO A 110 13.16 30.93 8.49
C PRO A 110 14.45 31.07 9.28
N GLN A 111 15.44 31.69 8.65
CA GLN A 111 16.69 32.03 9.32
C GLN A 111 16.59 33.44 9.88
N GLU A 112 17.04 33.61 11.10
CA GLU A 112 17.07 34.93 11.76
C GLU A 112 18.38 35.64 11.53
#